data_ef0b5b83c65b8ec6b2b9b3921e9f7adb
#
_entry.id   ef0b5b83c65b8ec6b2b9b3921e9f7adb
#
_cell.length_a   1.000
_cell.length_b   1.000
_cell.length_c   1.000
_cell.angle_alpha   90.00
_cell.angle_beta   90.00
_cell.angle_gamma   90.00
#
_symmetry.space_group_name_H-M   'P 1'
#
loop_
_entity.id
_entity.type
_entity.pdbx_description
1 polymer ?
#
loop_
_entity_poly.entity_id
_entity_poly.type
_entity_poly.pdbx_seq_one_letter_code
_entity_poly.pdbx_strand_id
1 'polypeptide(L)'
;MVSKTRDKFIEVARQLFARKGVENTTMNDIASASDKGRRTIYTYFKSKREIFNAVIETETDNIMAHLRLILAKPIPPEEKIREYISIRFDTMKDIVRRNGSLRAGFFRDVRKVDRARNIIAAKETALLADILEEGVSTGDFRIANVRQTAVIIINAVHGLVVPYIRDNLSDDGISREMIKDYMANLIINGIKS
;
A
#
# COMPACT_ATOMS: atom_id res chain seq x y z
N MET A 1 -3.11 -10.99 25.91
CA MET A 1 -1.70 -10.65 26.25
C MET A 1 -0.71 -10.98 25.13
N VAL A 2 -0.84 -12.08 24.41
CA VAL A 2 0.04 -12.50 23.30
C VAL A 2 0.06 -11.46 22.17
N SER A 3 -1.09 -10.89 21.80
CA SER A 3 -1.24 -9.88 20.75
C SER A 3 -0.38 -8.62 21.04
N LYS A 4 -0.50 -8.02 22.22
CA LYS A 4 0.20 -6.75 22.56
C LYS A 4 1.73 -6.82 22.45
N THR A 5 2.34 -7.96 22.81
CA THR A 5 3.80 -8.15 22.73
C THR A 5 4.25 -8.36 21.28
N ARG A 6 3.49 -9.13 20.52
CA ARG A 6 3.76 -9.32 19.08
C ARG A 6 3.66 -8.00 18.33
N ASP A 7 2.63 -7.23 18.58
CA ASP A 7 2.40 -5.93 17.94
C ASP A 7 3.49 -4.92 18.32
N LYS A 8 3.97 -4.95 19.58
CA LYS A 8 5.12 -4.14 20.01
C LYS A 8 6.38 -4.48 19.22
N PHE A 9 6.67 -5.78 18.99
CA PHE A 9 7.81 -6.19 18.16
C PHE A 9 7.67 -5.70 16.71
N ILE A 10 6.49 -5.79 16.12
CA ILE A 10 6.23 -5.31 14.76
C ILE A 10 6.47 -3.81 14.65
N GLU A 11 5.92 -3.02 15.58
CA GLU A 11 6.06 -1.57 15.58
C GLU A 11 7.52 -1.13 15.79
N VAL A 12 8.24 -1.74 16.75
CA VAL A 12 9.66 -1.45 16.99
C VAL A 12 10.50 -1.87 15.77
N ALA A 13 10.20 -3.01 15.16
CA ALA A 13 10.88 -3.46 13.94
C ALA A 13 10.64 -2.46 12.79
N ARG A 14 9.41 -1.99 12.59
CA ARG A 14 9.06 -0.97 11.61
C ARG A 14 9.92 0.29 11.79
N GLN A 15 10.03 0.80 13.02
CA GLN A 15 10.82 1.98 13.34
C GLN A 15 12.33 1.76 13.10
N LEU A 16 12.86 0.61 13.47
CA LEU A 16 14.27 0.27 13.25
C LEU A 16 14.58 0.06 11.77
N PHE A 17 13.71 -0.61 11.03
CA PHE A 17 13.84 -0.76 9.58
C PHE A 17 13.79 0.58 8.86
N ALA A 18 12.93 1.49 9.31
CA ALA A 18 12.88 2.85 8.79
C ALA A 18 14.19 3.63 9.00
N ARG A 19 14.76 3.50 10.20
CA ARG A 19 15.92 4.30 10.63
C ARG A 19 17.26 3.76 10.15
N LYS A 20 17.47 2.44 10.26
CA LYS A 20 18.75 1.76 9.96
C LYS A 20 18.73 0.98 8.64
N GLY A 21 17.57 0.69 8.10
CA GLY A 21 17.37 -0.28 7.03
C GLY A 21 17.18 -1.71 7.56
N VAL A 22 16.53 -2.55 6.75
CA VAL A 22 16.26 -3.95 7.09
C VAL A 22 17.55 -4.75 7.26
N GLU A 23 18.54 -4.52 6.39
CA GLU A 23 19.80 -5.26 6.41
C GLU A 23 20.61 -5.00 7.70
N ASN A 24 20.64 -3.74 8.15
CA ASN A 24 21.40 -3.32 9.32
C ASN A 24 20.66 -3.51 10.66
N THR A 25 19.46 -4.09 10.65
CA THR A 25 18.68 -4.38 11.85
C THR A 25 18.77 -5.85 12.18
N THR A 26 19.05 -6.19 13.44
CA THR A 26 19.10 -7.57 13.93
C THR A 26 17.89 -7.91 14.80
N MET A 27 17.64 -9.21 15.00
CA MET A 27 16.63 -9.70 15.96
C MET A 27 16.89 -9.19 17.37
N ASN A 28 18.19 -9.08 17.74
CA ASN A 28 18.60 -8.57 19.05
C ASN A 28 18.30 -7.08 19.21
N ASP A 29 18.53 -6.28 18.16
CA ASP A 29 18.19 -4.85 18.17
C ASP A 29 16.68 -4.66 18.45
N ILE A 30 15.84 -5.46 17.76
CA ILE A 30 14.39 -5.37 17.93
C ILE A 30 13.97 -5.81 19.33
N ALA A 31 14.54 -6.89 19.86
CA ALA A 31 14.24 -7.37 21.20
C ALA A 31 14.61 -6.33 22.25
N SER A 32 15.84 -5.80 22.21
CA SER A 32 16.36 -4.79 23.13
C SER A 32 15.53 -3.50 23.08
N ALA A 33 15.23 -2.98 21.91
CA ALA A 33 14.41 -1.79 21.73
C ALA A 33 12.93 -1.99 22.13
N SER A 34 12.50 -3.24 22.26
CA SER A 34 11.17 -3.60 22.78
C SER A 34 11.14 -3.84 24.28
N ASP A 35 12.24 -3.64 24.99
CA ASP A 35 12.43 -4.00 26.42
C ASP A 35 12.12 -5.48 26.68
N LYS A 36 12.53 -6.37 25.78
CA LYS A 36 12.34 -7.80 25.85
C LYS A 36 13.63 -8.56 25.61
N GLY A 37 13.75 -9.71 26.27
CA GLY A 37 14.89 -10.59 26.05
C GLY A 37 14.89 -11.22 24.65
N ARG A 38 16.09 -11.54 24.14
CA ARG A 38 16.27 -12.24 22.86
C ARG A 38 15.43 -13.49 22.75
N ARG A 39 15.31 -14.28 23.84
CA ARG A 39 14.50 -15.51 23.87
C ARG A 39 13.02 -15.21 23.58
N THR A 40 12.51 -14.11 24.12
CA THR A 40 11.10 -13.73 23.94
C THR A 40 10.76 -13.43 22.49
N ILE A 41 11.62 -12.70 21.73
CA ILE A 41 11.30 -12.42 20.33
C ILE A 41 11.23 -13.69 19.48
N TYR A 42 12.07 -14.69 19.77
CA TYR A 42 12.06 -15.97 19.04
C TYR A 42 10.84 -16.85 19.35
N THR A 43 10.06 -16.58 20.40
CA THR A 43 8.76 -17.24 20.62
C THR A 43 7.67 -16.73 19.69
N TYR A 44 7.83 -15.52 19.14
CA TYR A 44 6.86 -14.90 18.22
C TYR A 44 7.29 -14.94 16.77
N PHE A 45 8.59 -14.83 16.50
CA PHE A 45 9.14 -14.72 15.15
C PHE A 45 10.42 -15.54 15.02
N LYS A 46 10.44 -16.47 14.08
CA LYS A 46 11.59 -17.36 13.85
C LYS A 46 12.75 -16.65 13.16
N SER A 47 12.50 -15.51 12.47
CA SER A 47 13.50 -14.80 11.70
C SER A 47 13.14 -13.32 11.48
N LYS A 48 14.16 -12.52 11.15
CA LYS A 48 13.98 -11.12 10.71
C LYS A 48 13.03 -10.99 9.52
N ARG A 49 13.07 -11.96 8.60
CA ARG A 49 12.17 -12.01 7.44
C ARG A 49 10.70 -12.14 7.85
N GLU A 50 10.43 -12.95 8.88
CA GLU A 50 9.07 -13.13 9.39
C GLU A 50 8.53 -11.84 10.02
N ILE A 51 9.36 -11.13 10.79
CA ILE A 51 8.99 -9.79 11.31
C ILE A 51 8.79 -8.80 10.18
N PHE A 52 9.67 -8.80 9.19
CA PHE A 52 9.53 -7.91 8.02
C PHE A 52 8.21 -8.16 7.29
N ASN A 53 7.85 -9.41 7.05
CA ASN A 53 6.57 -9.76 6.45
C ASN A 53 5.39 -9.28 7.30
N ALA A 54 5.47 -9.42 8.63
CA ALA A 54 4.43 -8.92 9.54
C ALA A 54 4.30 -7.40 9.53
N VAL A 55 5.41 -6.66 9.39
CA VAL A 55 5.38 -5.19 9.19
C VAL A 55 4.66 -4.84 7.89
N ILE A 56 5.00 -5.50 6.78
CA ILE A 56 4.35 -5.27 5.49
C ILE A 56 2.85 -5.62 5.56
N GLU A 57 2.49 -6.70 6.20
CA GLU A 57 1.10 -7.11 6.39
C GLU A 57 0.30 -6.06 7.17
N THR A 58 0.86 -5.55 8.27
CA THR A 58 0.24 -4.49 9.07
C THR A 58 0.03 -3.20 8.26
N GLU A 59 1.04 -2.77 7.49
CA GLU A 59 0.91 -1.59 6.62
C GLU A 59 -0.14 -1.82 5.51
N THR A 60 -0.20 -3.04 4.97
CA THR A 60 -1.22 -3.42 3.97
C THR A 60 -2.63 -3.35 4.56
N ASP A 61 -2.82 -3.92 5.75
CA ASP A 61 -4.13 -3.94 6.40
C ASP A 61 -4.59 -2.52 6.75
N ASN A 62 -3.67 -1.63 7.12
CA ASN A 62 -3.96 -0.21 7.33
C ASN A 62 -4.42 0.48 6.02
N ILE A 63 -3.74 0.25 4.90
CA ILE A 63 -4.17 0.76 3.58
C ILE A 63 -5.56 0.24 3.26
N MET A 64 -5.77 -1.07 3.37
CA MET A 64 -7.04 -1.70 3.05
C MET A 64 -8.18 -1.23 3.94
N ALA A 65 -7.92 -0.92 5.21
CA ALA A 65 -8.91 -0.33 6.11
C ALA A 65 -9.41 1.02 5.60
N HIS A 66 -8.51 1.91 5.17
CA HIS A 66 -8.88 3.21 4.59
C HIS A 66 -9.65 3.06 3.27
N LEU A 67 -9.18 2.15 2.38
CA LEU A 67 -9.82 1.94 1.09
C LEU A 67 -11.23 1.32 1.22
N ARG A 68 -11.45 0.42 2.18
CA ARG A 68 -12.79 -0.16 2.43
C ARG A 68 -13.82 0.87 2.86
N LEU A 69 -13.40 1.95 3.52
CA LEU A 69 -14.32 3.03 3.91
C LEU A 69 -14.94 3.72 2.68
N ILE A 70 -14.27 3.68 1.53
CA ILE A 70 -14.79 4.25 0.28
C ILE A 70 -16.04 3.49 -0.18
N LEU A 71 -16.02 2.15 -0.11
CA LEU A 71 -17.15 1.32 -0.54
C LEU A 71 -18.43 1.64 0.23
N ALA A 72 -18.31 1.96 1.51
CA ALA A 72 -19.45 2.27 2.37
C ALA A 72 -20.02 3.69 2.18
N LYS A 73 -19.35 4.55 1.40
CA LYS A 73 -19.82 5.93 1.18
C LYS A 73 -20.99 5.95 0.19
N PRO A 74 -22.06 6.74 0.50
CA PRO A 74 -23.18 6.94 -0.42
C PRO A 74 -22.84 8.00 -1.48
N ILE A 75 -21.80 7.77 -2.27
CA ILE A 75 -21.33 8.64 -3.36
C ILE A 75 -21.30 7.85 -4.67
N PRO A 76 -21.37 8.53 -5.84
CA PRO A 76 -21.30 7.88 -7.15
C PRO A 76 -20.04 7.05 -7.34
N PRO A 77 -20.09 5.96 -8.14
CA PRO A 77 -18.91 5.12 -8.44
C PRO A 77 -17.71 5.91 -9.01
N GLU A 78 -17.97 6.94 -9.80
CA GLU A 78 -16.94 7.85 -10.32
C GLU A 78 -16.17 8.55 -9.19
N GLU A 79 -16.88 9.06 -8.19
CA GLU A 79 -16.27 9.70 -7.02
C GLU A 79 -15.52 8.69 -6.16
N LYS A 80 -16.00 7.45 -6.04
CA LYS A 80 -15.28 6.38 -5.36
C LYS A 80 -13.93 6.08 -6.02
N ILE A 81 -13.86 6.09 -7.36
CA ILE A 81 -12.59 5.93 -8.09
C ILE A 81 -11.63 7.09 -7.80
N ARG A 82 -12.11 8.34 -7.80
CA ARG A 82 -11.30 9.51 -7.47
C ARG A 82 -10.73 9.44 -6.06
N GLU A 83 -11.58 9.10 -5.09
CA GLU A 83 -11.15 8.92 -3.71
C GLU A 83 -10.15 7.76 -3.55
N TYR A 84 -10.40 6.63 -4.23
CA TYR A 84 -9.48 5.49 -4.23
C TYR A 84 -8.08 5.91 -4.69
N ILE A 85 -7.99 6.60 -5.82
CA ILE A 85 -6.71 7.08 -6.36
C ILE A 85 -6.04 8.05 -5.37
N SER A 86 -6.77 9.03 -4.86
CA SER A 86 -6.22 10.01 -3.93
C SER A 86 -5.70 9.36 -2.65
N ILE A 87 -6.51 8.53 -1.99
CA ILE A 87 -6.11 7.83 -0.76
C ILE A 87 -4.92 6.91 -1.02
N ARG A 88 -4.87 6.23 -2.16
CA ARG A 88 -3.80 5.32 -2.51
C ARG A 88 -2.45 6.03 -2.62
N PHE A 89 -2.40 7.18 -3.31
CA PHE A 89 -1.18 7.97 -3.44
C PHE A 89 -0.76 8.61 -2.12
N ASP A 90 -1.70 9.21 -1.38
CA ASP A 90 -1.42 9.88 -0.11
C ASP A 90 -0.95 8.91 0.96
N THR A 91 -1.60 7.75 1.07
CA THR A 91 -1.19 6.71 2.01
C THR A 91 0.23 6.21 1.71
N MET A 92 0.58 6.02 0.43
CA MET A 92 1.95 5.61 0.07
C MET A 92 2.99 6.69 0.37
N LYS A 93 2.66 7.97 0.12
CA LYS A 93 3.52 9.09 0.49
C LYS A 93 3.76 9.11 2.01
N ASP A 94 2.72 8.90 2.79
CA ASP A 94 2.81 8.88 4.26
C ASP A 94 3.59 7.67 4.78
N ILE A 95 3.40 6.49 4.19
CA ILE A 95 4.19 5.30 4.53
C ILE A 95 5.68 5.56 4.26
N VAL A 96 6.02 6.10 3.10
CA VAL A 96 7.41 6.40 2.76
C VAL A 96 7.99 7.50 3.65
N ARG A 97 7.20 8.53 3.99
CA ARG A 97 7.63 9.59 4.91
C ARG A 97 7.90 9.05 6.31
N ARG A 98 7.01 8.22 6.85
CA ARG A 98 7.15 7.61 8.19
C ARG A 98 8.28 6.58 8.24
N ASN A 99 8.50 5.87 7.16
CA ASN A 99 9.40 4.73 7.09
C ASN A 99 10.76 5.05 6.42
N GLY A 100 11.14 6.31 6.30
CA GLY A 100 12.44 6.88 5.90
C GLY A 100 13.33 6.01 5.00
N SER A 101 14.14 5.13 5.55
CA SER A 101 15.09 4.27 4.84
C SER A 101 14.49 3.00 4.21
N LEU A 102 13.21 2.66 4.43
CA LEU A 102 12.50 1.72 3.57
C LEU A 102 12.48 2.22 2.12
N ARG A 103 12.70 3.53 1.95
CA ARG A 103 12.94 4.21 0.68
C ARG A 103 14.05 3.57 -0.17
N ALA A 104 15.16 3.14 0.42
CA ALA A 104 16.29 2.57 -0.32
C ALA A 104 16.31 1.03 -0.32
N GLY A 105 15.91 0.38 0.77
CA GLY A 105 15.93 -1.08 0.90
C GLY A 105 14.67 -1.75 0.36
N PHE A 106 13.52 -1.10 0.50
CA PHE A 106 12.25 -1.60 -0.01
C PHE A 106 12.23 -1.71 -1.55
N PHE A 107 12.90 -0.78 -2.23
CA PHE A 107 13.00 -0.78 -3.69
C PHE A 107 14.23 -1.53 -4.24
N ARG A 108 15.21 -1.91 -3.40
CA ARG A 108 16.39 -2.66 -3.83
C ARG A 108 16.20 -4.16 -3.90
N ASP A 109 15.39 -4.73 -3.02
CA ASP A 109 15.11 -6.17 -3.04
C ASP A 109 13.78 -6.45 -3.74
N VAL A 110 13.80 -6.35 -5.06
CA VAL A 110 12.64 -6.52 -5.94
C VAL A 110 11.87 -7.81 -5.62
N ARG A 111 12.56 -8.92 -5.33
CA ARG A 111 11.91 -10.22 -5.05
C ARG A 111 11.15 -10.29 -3.73
N LYS A 112 11.62 -9.59 -2.68
CA LYS A 112 10.91 -9.53 -1.38
C LYS A 112 9.71 -8.59 -1.46
N VAL A 113 9.87 -7.51 -2.24
CA VAL A 113 8.82 -6.52 -2.51
C VAL A 113 7.72 -7.10 -3.39
N ASP A 114 8.05 -7.91 -4.40
CA ASP A 114 7.08 -8.47 -5.35
C ASP A 114 6.04 -9.36 -4.66
N ARG A 115 6.43 -10.18 -3.68
CA ARG A 115 5.47 -11.03 -2.96
C ARG A 115 4.50 -10.21 -2.11
N ALA A 116 5.00 -9.23 -1.37
CA ALA A 116 4.17 -8.32 -0.58
C ALA A 116 3.26 -7.49 -1.51
N ARG A 117 3.82 -6.98 -2.61
CA ARG A 117 3.10 -6.24 -3.64
C ARG A 117 1.97 -7.07 -4.27
N ASN A 118 2.19 -8.36 -4.55
CA ASN A 118 1.18 -9.24 -5.10
C ASN A 118 0.02 -9.49 -4.14
N ILE A 119 0.29 -9.63 -2.83
CA ILE A 119 -0.74 -9.78 -1.80
C ILE A 119 -1.59 -8.50 -1.70
N ILE A 120 -0.95 -7.34 -1.69
CA ILE A 120 -1.63 -6.04 -1.69
C ILE A 120 -2.48 -5.89 -2.95
N ALA A 121 -1.88 -6.12 -4.11
CA ALA A 121 -2.55 -5.99 -5.39
C ALA A 121 -3.79 -6.89 -5.51
N ALA A 122 -3.75 -8.11 -4.99
CA ALA A 122 -4.91 -9.01 -4.99
C ALA A 122 -6.06 -8.47 -4.13
N LYS A 123 -5.77 -7.96 -2.93
CA LYS A 123 -6.77 -7.34 -2.04
C LYS A 123 -7.35 -6.05 -2.65
N GLU A 124 -6.50 -5.20 -3.21
CA GLU A 124 -6.91 -3.96 -3.87
C GLU A 124 -7.74 -4.23 -5.12
N THR A 125 -7.36 -5.27 -5.91
CA THR A 125 -8.12 -5.65 -7.12
C THR A 125 -9.55 -6.05 -6.78
N ALA A 126 -9.76 -6.81 -5.71
CA ALA A 126 -11.11 -7.18 -5.29
C ALA A 126 -11.93 -5.93 -4.93
N LEU A 127 -11.37 -5.03 -4.12
CA LEU A 127 -12.05 -3.80 -3.70
C LEU A 127 -12.38 -2.89 -4.90
N LEU A 128 -11.43 -2.71 -5.82
CA LEU A 128 -11.68 -1.90 -7.01
C LEU A 128 -12.71 -2.55 -7.93
N ALA A 129 -12.70 -3.89 -8.06
CA ALA A 129 -13.71 -4.60 -8.81
C ALA A 129 -15.12 -4.34 -8.26
N ASP A 130 -15.29 -4.31 -6.93
CA ASP A 130 -16.59 -4.00 -6.31
C ASP A 130 -17.08 -2.58 -6.70
N ILE A 131 -16.20 -1.58 -6.75
CA ILE A 131 -16.54 -0.21 -7.20
C ILE A 131 -16.94 -0.22 -8.70
N LEU A 132 -16.18 -0.93 -9.52
CA LEU A 132 -16.44 -1.00 -10.96
C LEU A 132 -17.73 -1.76 -11.25
N GLU A 133 -18.04 -2.84 -10.54
CA GLU A 133 -19.30 -3.59 -10.63
C GLU A 133 -20.50 -2.73 -10.22
N GLU A 134 -20.37 -1.93 -9.15
CA GLU A 134 -21.40 -0.95 -8.78
C GLU A 134 -21.67 0.00 -9.96
N GLY A 135 -20.63 0.59 -10.56
CA GLY A 135 -20.78 1.50 -11.70
C GLY A 135 -21.36 0.86 -12.96
N VAL A 136 -21.07 -0.41 -13.21
CA VAL A 136 -21.71 -1.17 -14.30
C VAL A 136 -23.19 -1.41 -13.99
N SER A 137 -23.53 -1.76 -12.75
CA SER A 137 -24.91 -2.04 -12.33
C SER A 137 -25.79 -0.79 -12.32
N THR A 138 -25.22 0.39 -12.05
CA THR A 138 -25.93 1.68 -12.11
C THR A 138 -25.99 2.28 -13.50
N GLY A 139 -25.24 1.70 -14.48
CA GLY A 139 -25.15 2.20 -15.83
C GLY A 139 -24.17 3.36 -16.05
N ASP A 140 -23.40 3.74 -15.02
CA ASP A 140 -22.40 4.79 -15.10
C ASP A 140 -21.16 4.36 -15.89
N PHE A 141 -20.83 3.04 -15.86
CA PHE A 141 -19.66 2.48 -16.51
C PHE A 141 -20.02 1.41 -17.56
N ARG A 142 -19.26 1.41 -18.65
CA ARG A 142 -19.30 0.40 -19.70
C ARG A 142 -18.01 -0.40 -19.72
N ILE A 143 -18.00 -1.56 -19.07
CA ILE A 143 -16.82 -2.41 -18.87
C ILE A 143 -17.14 -3.84 -19.33
N ALA A 144 -16.36 -4.36 -20.28
CA ALA A 144 -16.55 -5.72 -20.79
C ALA A 144 -16.10 -6.80 -19.78
N ASN A 145 -15.03 -6.53 -19.03
CA ASN A 145 -14.50 -7.45 -18.03
C ASN A 145 -13.98 -6.66 -16.81
N VAL A 146 -14.80 -6.57 -15.78
CA VAL A 146 -14.52 -5.80 -14.57
C VAL A 146 -13.22 -6.23 -13.89
N ARG A 147 -13.01 -7.54 -13.72
CA ARG A 147 -11.80 -8.04 -13.05
C ARG A 147 -10.51 -7.71 -13.80
N GLN A 148 -10.50 -7.87 -15.11
CA GLN A 148 -9.33 -7.52 -15.93
C GLN A 148 -9.07 -6.01 -15.93
N THR A 149 -10.12 -5.22 -16.01
CA THR A 149 -10.04 -3.75 -15.91
C THR A 149 -9.47 -3.33 -14.56
N ALA A 150 -9.96 -3.90 -13.46
CA ALA A 150 -9.41 -3.65 -12.12
C ALA A 150 -7.91 -3.98 -12.03
N VAL A 151 -7.47 -5.13 -12.57
CA VAL A 151 -6.04 -5.51 -12.60
C VAL A 151 -5.20 -4.49 -13.37
N ILE A 152 -5.68 -4.02 -14.53
CA ILE A 152 -4.96 -3.02 -15.34
C ILE A 152 -4.86 -1.70 -14.58
N ILE A 153 -5.96 -1.21 -14.00
CA ILE A 153 -5.98 0.03 -13.23
C ILE A 153 -5.02 -0.04 -12.05
N ILE A 154 -5.06 -1.12 -11.27
CA ILE A 154 -4.17 -1.31 -10.12
C ILE A 154 -2.69 -1.26 -10.54
N ASN A 155 -2.32 -1.94 -11.63
CA ASN A 155 -0.94 -1.92 -12.09
C ASN A 155 -0.51 -0.55 -12.62
N ALA A 156 -1.39 0.18 -13.27
CA ALA A 156 -1.12 1.55 -13.73
C ALA A 156 -0.91 2.50 -12.53
N VAL A 157 -1.81 2.45 -11.53
CA VAL A 157 -1.67 3.24 -10.29
C VAL A 157 -0.38 2.89 -9.56
N HIS A 158 -0.07 1.60 -9.40
CA HIS A 158 1.17 1.15 -8.75
C HIS A 158 2.43 1.61 -9.50
N GLY A 159 2.39 1.64 -10.83
CA GLY A 159 3.49 2.15 -11.67
C GLY A 159 3.82 3.62 -11.40
N LEU A 160 2.81 4.43 -11.10
CA LEU A 160 2.97 5.86 -10.82
C LEU A 160 3.32 6.18 -9.36
N VAL A 161 3.25 5.23 -8.43
CA VAL A 161 3.56 5.47 -7.01
C VAL A 161 5.00 5.96 -6.82
N VAL A 162 5.97 5.35 -7.49
CA VAL A 162 7.39 5.76 -7.36
C VAL A 162 7.64 7.13 -7.97
N PRO A 163 7.20 7.43 -9.21
CA PRO A 163 7.24 8.79 -9.77
C PRO A 163 6.60 9.83 -8.85
N TYR A 164 5.40 9.57 -8.33
CA TYR A 164 4.69 10.45 -7.41
C TYR A 164 5.48 10.76 -6.13
N ILE A 165 6.08 9.73 -5.51
CA ILE A 165 6.85 9.90 -4.27
C ILE A 165 8.15 10.67 -4.52
N ARG A 166 8.84 10.38 -5.63
CA ARG A 166 10.12 10.98 -5.98
C ARG A 166 10.01 12.34 -6.66
N ASP A 167 8.79 12.72 -7.07
CA ASP A 167 8.55 13.93 -7.85
C ASP A 167 9.27 13.95 -9.22
N ASN A 168 9.43 12.77 -9.81
CA ASN A 168 10.25 12.61 -11.03
C ASN A 168 9.56 13.15 -12.30
N LEU A 169 8.28 13.51 -12.23
CA LEU A 169 7.51 14.03 -13.35
C LEU A 169 7.39 15.57 -13.33
N SER A 170 8.01 16.21 -12.33
CA SER A 170 8.04 17.68 -12.26
C SER A 170 8.81 18.31 -13.43
N ASP A 171 9.83 17.62 -13.95
CA ASP A 171 10.59 18.08 -15.12
C ASP A 171 9.75 18.07 -16.41
N ASP A 172 8.71 17.23 -16.45
CA ASP A 172 7.70 17.20 -17.53
C ASP A 172 6.52 18.15 -17.27
N GLY A 173 6.59 19.00 -16.23
CA GLY A 173 5.54 19.91 -15.84
C GLY A 173 4.34 19.28 -15.13
N ILE A 174 4.47 18.04 -14.65
CA ILE A 174 3.39 17.29 -14.00
C ILE A 174 3.60 17.31 -12.48
N SER A 175 2.78 18.10 -11.78
CA SER A 175 2.80 18.14 -10.31
C SER A 175 2.17 16.87 -9.70
N ARG A 176 2.41 16.66 -8.41
CA ARG A 176 1.79 15.53 -7.67
C ARG A 176 0.27 15.58 -7.67
N GLU A 177 -0.31 16.75 -7.55
CA GLU A 177 -1.75 16.96 -7.61
C GLU A 177 -2.28 16.60 -9.00
N MET A 178 -1.58 17.03 -10.05
CA MET A 178 -1.94 16.71 -11.44
C MET A 178 -1.90 15.21 -11.73
N ILE A 179 -0.96 14.45 -11.14
CA ILE A 179 -0.91 12.99 -11.33
C ILE A 179 -2.21 12.33 -10.89
N LYS A 180 -2.75 12.72 -9.73
CA LYS A 180 -4.00 12.15 -9.21
C LYS A 180 -5.17 12.46 -10.12
N ASP A 181 -5.31 13.71 -10.52
CA ASP A 181 -6.42 14.18 -11.35
C ASP A 181 -6.35 13.60 -12.77
N TYR A 182 -5.18 13.61 -13.39
CA TYR A 182 -5.00 13.01 -14.71
C TYR A 182 -5.26 11.51 -14.71
N MET A 183 -4.76 10.80 -13.70
CA MET A 183 -4.99 9.37 -13.59
C MET A 183 -6.48 9.06 -13.38
N ALA A 184 -7.16 9.79 -12.51
CA ALA A 184 -8.59 9.63 -12.28
C ALA A 184 -9.38 9.92 -13.57
N ASN A 185 -9.11 11.03 -14.25
CA ASN A 185 -9.79 11.42 -15.47
C ASN A 185 -9.53 10.41 -16.61
N LEU A 186 -8.29 9.93 -16.76
CA LEU A 186 -7.94 8.94 -17.78
C LEU A 186 -8.72 7.64 -17.58
N ILE A 187 -8.80 7.15 -16.34
CA ILE A 187 -9.53 5.92 -16.02
C ILE A 187 -11.03 6.14 -16.24
N ILE A 188 -11.61 7.17 -15.63
CA ILE A 188 -13.05 7.43 -15.68
C ILE A 188 -13.51 7.64 -17.13
N ASN A 189 -12.83 8.49 -17.89
CA ASN A 189 -13.20 8.74 -19.30
C ASN A 189 -13.04 7.50 -20.18
N GLY A 190 -12.15 6.56 -19.82
CA GLY A 190 -11.96 5.31 -20.54
C GLY A 190 -13.03 4.25 -20.27
N ILE A 191 -13.79 4.38 -19.18
CA ILE A 191 -14.80 3.39 -18.75
C ILE A 191 -16.24 3.94 -18.66
N LYS A 192 -16.40 5.24 -18.77
CA LYS A 192 -17.71 5.90 -18.69
C LYS A 192 -18.61 5.51 -19.85
N SER A 193 -19.89 5.36 -19.56
CA SER A 193 -20.95 5.06 -20.55
C SER A 193 -21.28 6.24 -21.42
#